data_2f4e792708b4e962abcc161ab5bbd85b
#
_entry.id   2f4e792708b4e962abcc161ab5bbd85b
#
_cell.length_a   1.000
_cell.length_b   1.000
_cell.length_c   1.000
_cell.angle_alpha   90.00
_cell.angle_beta   90.00
_cell.angle_gamma   90.00
#
_symmetry.space_group_name_H-M   'P 1'
#
loop_
_entity.id
_entity.type
_entity.pdbx_description
1 polymer ?
#
loop_
_entity_poly.entity_id
_entity_poly.type
_entity_poly.pdbx_seq_one_letter_code
_entity_poly.pdbx_strand_id
1 'polypeptide(L)'
;HKGGWVVDQQFMDQMGSPYLMAHGMGNPVKNAFTEVTFRESGVYNVYVRTFNWTSPWSDGEGAGRFKISINGEELSTVLGTTGKKWLWQLAGKVKIPAGMTKISLQDLTGFNGRCDAIYFTTDGAMLPPSDLTSLNLFRKEKLGIPEIPKNAGTFDLVVIGGGIAGISAAVSAARLGVKVALVH
;
A
#
# COMPACT_ATOMS: atom_id res chain seq x y z
N HIS A 1 -9.57 -2.34 7.13
CA HIS A 1 -9.26 -2.79 8.51
C HIS A 1 -7.81 -3.19 8.63
N LYS A 2 -7.05 -2.50 9.47
CA LYS A 2 -5.62 -2.77 9.67
C LYS A 2 -5.34 -4.04 10.49
N GLY A 3 -6.32 -4.53 11.24
CA GLY A 3 -6.05 -5.60 12.20
C GLY A 3 -4.99 -5.18 13.22
N GLY A 4 -3.93 -5.99 13.33
CA GLY A 4 -2.75 -5.67 14.14
C GLY A 4 -1.59 -5.02 13.36
N TRP A 5 -1.77 -4.75 12.06
CA TRP A 5 -0.79 -4.04 11.23
C TRP A 5 -0.80 -2.55 11.54
N VAL A 6 0.36 -1.93 11.50
CA VAL A 6 0.54 -0.49 11.70
C VAL A 6 0.90 0.20 10.39
N VAL A 7 0.58 1.48 10.29
CA VAL A 7 1.05 2.31 9.17
C VAL A 7 2.44 2.82 9.52
N ASP A 8 3.42 2.56 8.67
CA ASP A 8 4.80 3.01 8.84
C ASP A 8 5.21 3.92 7.69
N GLN A 9 6.10 4.88 7.98
CA GLN A 9 6.54 5.93 7.07
C GLN A 9 8.06 5.98 6.90
N GLN A 10 8.80 5.03 7.47
CA GLN A 10 10.26 5.03 7.49
C GLN A 10 10.91 5.13 6.10
N PHE A 11 10.25 4.64 5.05
CA PHE A 11 10.75 4.61 3.68
C PHE A 11 9.95 5.47 2.71
N MET A 12 9.30 6.53 3.18
CA MET A 12 8.47 7.42 2.34
C MET A 12 9.24 8.04 1.17
N ASP A 13 10.52 8.35 1.34
CA ASP A 13 11.42 8.85 0.31
C ASP A 13 11.67 7.85 -0.83
N GLN A 14 11.65 6.55 -0.51
CA GLN A 14 11.81 5.46 -1.48
C GLN A 14 10.49 4.98 -2.07
N MET A 15 9.41 5.13 -1.31
CA MET A 15 8.09 4.56 -1.63
C MET A 15 7.15 5.59 -2.26
N GLY A 16 7.29 6.86 -1.90
CA GLY A 16 6.30 7.88 -2.20
C GLY A 16 4.96 7.71 -1.48
N SER A 17 4.87 6.75 -0.56
CA SER A 17 3.66 6.43 0.21
C SER A 17 4.02 5.74 1.52
N PRO A 18 3.17 5.81 2.57
CA PRO A 18 3.26 4.93 3.73
C PRO A 18 2.90 3.49 3.32
N TYR A 19 3.30 2.53 4.16
CA TYR A 19 3.05 1.10 3.95
C TYR A 19 2.53 0.46 5.24
N LEU A 20 1.98 -0.76 5.14
CA LEU A 20 1.59 -1.55 6.31
C LEU A 20 2.75 -2.40 6.80
N MET A 21 2.93 -2.44 8.13
CA MET A 21 3.96 -3.23 8.80
C MET A 21 3.35 -4.08 9.91
N ALA A 22 3.70 -5.37 9.93
CA ALA A 22 3.31 -6.32 10.96
C ALA A 22 4.27 -6.27 12.16
N HIS A 23 4.05 -5.32 13.09
CA HIS A 23 4.93 -5.10 14.24
C HIS A 23 4.44 -5.83 15.49
N GLY A 24 4.74 -7.13 15.60
CA GLY A 24 4.29 -8.01 16.67
C GLY A 24 5.38 -8.47 17.64
N MET A 25 6.62 -7.96 17.50
CA MET A 25 7.76 -8.34 18.34
C MET A 25 7.95 -9.87 18.46
N GLY A 26 7.82 -10.58 17.35
CA GLY A 26 7.94 -12.03 17.28
C GLY A 26 6.63 -12.80 17.45
N ASN A 27 5.52 -12.11 17.67
CA ASN A 27 4.20 -12.75 17.73
C ASN A 27 3.37 -12.30 16.52
N PRO A 28 2.80 -13.23 15.74
CA PRO A 28 1.95 -12.87 14.61
C PRO A 28 0.80 -11.95 15.03
N VAL A 29 0.60 -10.89 14.26
CA VAL A 29 -0.46 -9.90 14.51
C VAL A 29 -1.76 -10.30 13.81
N LYS A 30 -2.88 -9.73 14.24
CA LYS A 30 -4.20 -9.94 13.60
C LYS A 30 -4.16 -9.49 12.14
N ASN A 31 -4.81 -10.25 11.26
CA ASN A 31 -4.88 -9.98 9.83
C ASN A 31 -5.41 -8.58 9.51
N ALA A 32 -4.75 -7.89 8.60
CA ALA A 32 -5.34 -6.76 7.92
C ALA A 32 -6.20 -7.25 6.75
N PHE A 33 -7.28 -6.53 6.42
CA PHE A 33 -8.09 -6.86 5.25
C PHE A 33 -8.77 -5.64 4.65
N THR A 34 -9.10 -5.77 3.37
CA THR A 34 -9.95 -4.84 2.63
C THR A 34 -10.90 -5.61 1.71
N GLU A 35 -11.96 -4.96 1.27
CA GLU A 35 -12.87 -5.49 0.27
C GLU A 35 -12.81 -4.60 -0.98
N VAL A 36 -12.66 -5.26 -2.13
CA VAL A 36 -12.52 -4.60 -3.44
C VAL A 36 -13.49 -5.21 -4.41
N THR A 37 -14.15 -4.40 -5.22
CA THR A 37 -15.04 -4.88 -6.30
C THR A 37 -14.24 -5.10 -7.56
N PHE A 38 -14.17 -6.35 -8.01
CA PHE A 38 -13.64 -6.71 -9.33
C PHE A 38 -14.74 -6.58 -10.37
N ARG A 39 -14.46 -5.86 -11.45
CA ARG A 39 -15.44 -5.65 -12.54
C ARG A 39 -15.61 -6.89 -13.40
N GLU A 40 -14.56 -7.68 -13.56
CA GLU A 40 -14.50 -8.84 -14.43
C GLU A 40 -13.99 -10.07 -13.68
N SER A 41 -14.58 -11.22 -13.96
CA SER A 41 -14.05 -12.50 -13.51
C SER A 41 -12.83 -12.89 -14.34
N GLY A 42 -11.82 -13.47 -13.71
CA GLY A 42 -10.61 -13.87 -14.42
C GLY A 42 -9.61 -14.61 -13.53
N VAL A 43 -8.53 -15.07 -14.15
CA VAL A 43 -7.35 -15.57 -13.44
C VAL A 43 -6.35 -14.43 -13.35
N TYR A 44 -6.11 -13.98 -12.13
CA TYR A 44 -5.23 -12.85 -11.83
C TYR A 44 -3.88 -13.32 -11.30
N ASN A 45 -2.80 -12.73 -11.80
CA ASN A 45 -1.52 -12.72 -11.13
C ASN A 45 -1.57 -11.66 -10.02
N VAL A 46 -1.17 -12.03 -8.81
CA VAL A 46 -1.18 -11.15 -7.64
C VAL A 46 0.25 -10.79 -7.29
N TYR A 47 0.61 -9.54 -7.52
CA TYR A 47 1.91 -9.00 -7.14
C TYR A 47 1.80 -8.17 -5.88
N VAL A 48 2.79 -8.32 -4.99
CA VAL A 48 2.87 -7.54 -3.74
C VAL A 48 4.19 -6.81 -3.72
N ARG A 49 4.14 -5.50 -3.50
CA ARG A 49 5.34 -4.72 -3.27
C ARG A 49 5.74 -4.80 -1.81
N THR A 50 6.87 -5.42 -1.57
CA THR A 50 7.37 -5.76 -0.23
C THR A 50 8.90 -5.61 -0.16
N PHE A 51 9.44 -5.75 1.04
CA PHE A 51 10.87 -5.60 1.33
C PHE A 51 11.32 -6.64 2.36
N ASN A 52 12.39 -7.38 2.04
CA ASN A 52 13.13 -8.12 3.05
C ASN A 52 13.98 -7.16 3.87
N TRP A 53 13.43 -6.67 4.98
CA TRP A 53 14.05 -5.63 5.78
C TRP A 53 15.33 -6.09 6.50
N THR A 54 15.54 -7.41 6.65
CA THR A 54 16.76 -7.97 7.26
C THR A 54 17.93 -8.07 6.27
N SER A 55 17.68 -7.86 4.98
CA SER A 55 18.69 -8.00 3.91
C SER A 55 19.95 -7.13 4.04
N PRO A 56 19.94 -5.96 4.70
CA PRO A 56 21.17 -5.21 4.96
C PRO A 56 22.13 -5.90 5.93
N TRP A 57 21.61 -6.81 6.76
CA TRP A 57 22.40 -7.47 7.82
C TRP A 57 22.52 -8.99 7.67
N SER A 58 21.71 -9.58 6.78
CA SER A 58 21.67 -11.03 6.57
C SER A 58 21.36 -11.37 5.12
N ASP A 59 22.13 -12.30 4.55
CA ASP A 59 21.87 -12.87 3.23
C ASP A 59 20.85 -14.04 3.28
N GLY A 60 20.36 -14.39 4.45
CA GLY A 60 19.35 -15.43 4.64
C GLY A 60 17.92 -14.99 4.30
N GLU A 61 16.99 -15.90 4.48
CA GLU A 61 15.57 -15.61 4.35
C GLU A 61 15.13 -14.50 5.32
N GLY A 62 14.34 -13.55 4.81
CA GLY A 62 13.82 -12.44 5.61
C GLY A 62 12.96 -12.90 6.78
N ALA A 63 13.07 -12.18 7.90
CA ALA A 63 12.31 -12.45 9.11
C ALA A 63 10.84 -11.99 9.02
N GLY A 64 10.55 -10.96 8.22
CA GLY A 64 9.22 -10.37 8.09
C GLY A 64 8.30 -11.12 7.15
N ARG A 65 7.90 -12.34 7.54
CA ARG A 65 7.14 -13.28 6.71
C ARG A 65 5.65 -13.04 6.80
N PHE A 66 5.00 -12.99 5.65
CA PHE A 66 3.54 -12.89 5.57
C PHE A 66 3.01 -13.53 4.29
N LYS A 67 1.70 -13.75 4.24
CA LYS A 67 0.97 -14.24 3.06
C LYS A 67 -0.21 -13.34 2.72
N ILE A 68 -0.75 -13.53 1.51
CA ILE A 68 -2.04 -12.99 1.10
C ILE A 68 -3.06 -14.11 1.03
N SER A 69 -4.29 -13.81 1.43
CA SER A 69 -5.46 -14.63 1.13
C SER A 69 -6.52 -13.83 0.39
N ILE A 70 -7.20 -14.52 -0.53
CA ILE A 70 -8.29 -14.00 -1.35
C ILE A 70 -9.55 -14.80 -1.04
N ASN A 71 -10.58 -14.15 -0.49
CA ASN A 71 -11.82 -14.79 -0.03
C ASN A 71 -11.58 -15.98 0.94
N GLY A 72 -10.49 -15.90 1.74
CA GLY A 72 -10.11 -16.94 2.69
C GLY A 72 -9.18 -18.02 2.12
N GLU A 73 -8.93 -18.05 0.82
CA GLU A 73 -7.96 -18.94 0.19
C GLU A 73 -6.56 -18.31 0.25
N GLU A 74 -5.61 -18.96 0.91
CA GLU A 74 -4.23 -18.49 1.02
C GLU A 74 -3.46 -18.74 -0.28
N LEU A 75 -2.72 -17.73 -0.75
CA LEU A 75 -1.74 -17.90 -1.80
C LEU A 75 -0.47 -18.56 -1.24
N SER A 76 0.16 -19.42 -2.05
CA SER A 76 1.24 -20.30 -1.59
C SER A 76 2.54 -19.58 -1.22
N THR A 77 2.83 -18.43 -1.87
CA THR A 77 4.10 -17.73 -1.69
C THR A 77 4.19 -17.03 -0.34
N VAL A 78 5.28 -17.27 0.37
CA VAL A 78 5.67 -16.50 1.55
C VAL A 78 6.40 -15.24 1.09
N LEU A 79 5.87 -14.09 1.48
CA LEU A 79 6.34 -12.76 1.07
C LEU A 79 7.25 -12.14 2.14
N GLY A 80 8.02 -11.13 1.75
CA GLY A 80 8.92 -10.39 2.64
C GLY A 80 10.24 -11.12 2.94
N THR A 81 10.53 -12.22 2.25
CA THR A 81 11.66 -13.11 2.52
C THR A 81 12.86 -12.91 1.61
N THR A 82 12.70 -12.23 0.47
CA THR A 82 13.71 -12.14 -0.58
C THR A 82 13.96 -10.71 -1.04
N GLY A 83 15.11 -10.50 -1.67
CA GLY A 83 15.50 -9.21 -2.28
C GLY A 83 16.15 -8.25 -1.29
N LYS A 84 16.93 -7.30 -1.82
CA LYS A 84 17.70 -6.29 -1.05
C LYS A 84 17.11 -4.88 -1.14
N LYS A 85 15.97 -4.74 -1.83
CA LYS A 85 15.25 -3.46 -2.05
C LYS A 85 13.75 -3.73 -2.04
N TRP A 86 12.96 -2.68 -1.98
CA TRP A 86 11.55 -2.74 -2.28
C TRP A 86 11.33 -3.24 -3.70
N LEU A 87 10.59 -4.33 -3.85
CA LEU A 87 10.32 -4.95 -5.14
C LEU A 87 8.95 -5.62 -5.15
N TRP A 88 8.45 -5.89 -6.34
CA TRP A 88 7.26 -6.67 -6.53
C TRP A 88 7.58 -8.16 -6.48
N GLN A 89 6.86 -8.89 -5.65
CA GLN A 89 6.93 -10.35 -5.55
C GLN A 89 5.59 -10.93 -6.02
N LEU A 90 5.65 -11.99 -6.82
CA LEU A 90 4.46 -12.74 -7.22
C LEU A 90 3.99 -13.58 -6.03
N ALA A 91 2.84 -13.21 -5.46
CA ALA A 91 2.20 -13.98 -4.39
C ALA A 91 1.55 -15.27 -4.91
N GLY A 92 1.08 -15.25 -6.14
CA GLY A 92 0.47 -16.41 -6.80
C GLY A 92 -0.49 -16.01 -7.91
N LYS A 93 -1.19 -17.03 -8.43
CA LYS A 93 -2.30 -16.87 -9.36
C LYS A 93 -3.58 -17.34 -8.70
N VAL A 94 -4.67 -16.63 -8.92
CA VAL A 94 -5.96 -16.94 -8.31
C VAL A 94 -7.09 -16.60 -9.26
N LYS A 95 -8.12 -17.42 -9.28
CA LYS A 95 -9.37 -17.13 -9.99
C LYS A 95 -10.26 -16.26 -9.11
N ILE A 96 -10.57 -15.06 -9.58
CA ILE A 96 -11.44 -14.12 -8.87
C ILE A 96 -12.71 -13.93 -9.68
N PRO A 97 -13.91 -14.10 -9.10
CA PRO A 97 -15.18 -13.78 -9.73
C PRO A 97 -15.38 -12.26 -9.82
N ALA A 98 -16.22 -11.81 -10.75
CA ALA A 98 -16.70 -10.43 -10.70
C ALA A 98 -17.51 -10.21 -9.41
N GLY A 99 -17.38 -9.03 -8.80
CA GLY A 99 -18.05 -8.69 -7.56
C GLY A 99 -17.10 -8.41 -6.41
N MET A 100 -17.64 -8.41 -5.20
CA MET A 100 -16.90 -8.12 -3.98
C MET A 100 -15.92 -9.23 -3.65
N THR A 101 -14.67 -8.88 -3.40
CA THR A 101 -13.58 -9.80 -3.06
C THR A 101 -12.86 -9.29 -1.83
N LYS A 102 -12.73 -10.14 -0.83
CA LYS A 102 -11.96 -9.87 0.39
C LYS A 102 -10.50 -10.24 0.18
N ILE A 103 -9.61 -9.27 0.40
CA ILE A 103 -8.16 -9.43 0.34
C ILE A 103 -7.63 -9.27 1.75
N SER A 104 -6.83 -10.23 2.23
CA SER A 104 -6.27 -10.18 3.57
C SER A 104 -4.76 -10.35 3.56
N LEU A 105 -4.08 -9.66 4.48
CA LEU A 105 -2.67 -9.84 4.81
C LEU A 105 -2.59 -10.67 6.09
N GLN A 106 -1.91 -11.81 6.03
CA GLN A 106 -1.70 -12.71 7.14
C GLN A 106 -0.23 -12.67 7.56
N ASP A 107 0.03 -12.14 8.73
CA ASP A 107 1.36 -12.14 9.32
C ASP A 107 1.70 -13.53 9.86
N LEU A 108 2.93 -14.00 9.62
CA LEU A 108 3.39 -15.31 10.06
C LEU A 108 4.38 -15.26 11.23
N THR A 109 5.00 -14.11 11.46
CA THR A 109 6.14 -14.04 12.38
C THR A 109 6.10 -12.89 13.38
N GLY A 110 5.33 -11.84 13.13
CA GLY A 110 5.38 -10.63 13.94
C GLY A 110 6.69 -9.84 13.81
N PHE A 111 7.54 -10.19 12.84
CA PHE A 111 8.83 -9.56 12.62
C PHE A 111 8.83 -8.59 11.44
N ASN A 112 7.94 -7.59 11.51
CA ASN A 112 7.92 -6.44 10.62
C ASN A 112 7.79 -6.80 9.13
N GLY A 113 6.93 -7.77 8.78
CA GLY A 113 6.49 -7.97 7.41
C GLY A 113 5.94 -6.66 6.84
N ARG A 114 6.33 -6.29 5.63
CA ARG A 114 6.03 -4.98 5.02
C ARG A 114 5.27 -5.15 3.72
N CYS A 115 4.14 -4.48 3.60
CA CYS A 115 3.31 -4.45 2.40
C CYS A 115 3.00 -3.00 2.01
N ASP A 116 3.53 -2.56 0.86
CA ASP A 116 3.24 -1.24 0.29
C ASP A 116 1.99 -1.27 -0.58
N ALA A 117 1.94 -2.17 -1.53
CA ALA A 117 0.87 -2.24 -2.51
C ALA A 117 0.62 -3.67 -2.98
N ILE A 118 -0.61 -3.92 -3.43
CA ILE A 118 -1.02 -5.17 -4.05
C ILE A 118 -1.54 -4.82 -5.44
N TYR A 119 -1.02 -5.51 -6.47
CA TYR A 119 -1.41 -5.31 -7.85
C TYR A 119 -1.96 -6.61 -8.45
N PHE A 120 -3.15 -6.51 -9.03
CA PHE A 120 -3.83 -7.61 -9.69
C PHE A 120 -3.81 -7.37 -11.20
N THR A 121 -3.39 -8.36 -11.97
CA THR A 121 -3.41 -8.28 -13.44
C THR A 121 -3.72 -9.64 -14.06
N THR A 122 -4.48 -9.62 -15.13
CA THR A 122 -4.69 -10.78 -16.01
C THR A 122 -3.56 -10.95 -17.01
N ASP A 123 -2.74 -9.91 -17.22
CA ASP A 123 -1.55 -9.96 -18.06
C ASP A 123 -0.37 -10.56 -17.28
N GLY A 124 0.02 -11.78 -17.65
CA GLY A 124 1.12 -12.49 -17.00
C GLY A 124 2.53 -12.01 -17.37
N ALA A 125 2.65 -11.21 -18.42
CA ALA A 125 3.95 -10.71 -18.90
C ALA A 125 4.39 -9.39 -18.24
N MET A 126 3.46 -8.69 -17.57
CA MET A 126 3.69 -7.35 -17.05
C MET A 126 4.09 -7.38 -15.56
N LEU A 127 5.38 -7.23 -15.28
CA LEU A 127 5.88 -6.93 -13.94
C LEU A 127 5.81 -5.40 -13.71
N PRO A 128 5.15 -4.92 -12.63
CA PRO A 128 5.13 -3.50 -12.32
C PRO A 128 6.54 -2.95 -12.04
N PRO A 129 6.83 -1.68 -12.38
CA PRO A 129 8.13 -1.09 -12.15
C PRO A 129 8.45 -0.91 -10.66
N SER A 130 9.72 -1.02 -10.30
CA SER A 130 10.19 -0.89 -8.90
C SER A 130 10.95 0.39 -8.60
N ASP A 131 11.53 1.07 -9.61
CA ASP A 131 12.15 2.38 -9.42
C ASP A 131 11.09 3.48 -9.19
N LEU A 132 11.43 4.48 -8.39
CA LEU A 132 10.45 5.46 -7.91
C LEU A 132 9.81 6.27 -9.05
N THR A 133 10.58 6.64 -10.07
CA THR A 133 10.08 7.46 -11.19
C THR A 133 9.04 6.69 -12.01
N SER A 134 9.40 5.50 -12.49
CA SER A 134 8.49 4.66 -13.26
C SER A 134 7.31 4.16 -12.43
N LEU A 135 7.53 3.89 -11.13
CA LEU A 135 6.46 3.50 -10.21
C LEU A 135 5.42 4.62 -10.03
N ASN A 136 5.86 5.87 -9.92
CA ASN A 136 4.94 7.00 -9.79
C ASN A 136 4.11 7.21 -11.06
N LEU A 137 4.70 7.05 -12.24
CA LEU A 137 3.97 7.07 -13.51
C LEU A 137 2.97 5.93 -13.61
N PHE A 138 3.41 4.72 -13.28
CA PHE A 138 2.55 3.54 -13.25
C PHE A 138 1.36 3.71 -12.27
N ARG A 139 1.60 4.23 -11.07
CA ARG A 139 0.54 4.52 -10.09
C ARG A 139 -0.45 5.55 -10.62
N LYS A 140 0.03 6.65 -11.22
CA LYS A 140 -0.84 7.67 -11.82
C LYS A 140 -1.74 7.06 -12.89
N GLU A 141 -1.17 6.27 -13.80
CA GLU A 141 -1.93 5.58 -14.85
C GLU A 141 -2.99 4.65 -14.27
N LYS A 142 -2.61 3.74 -13.36
CA LYS A 142 -3.53 2.75 -12.78
C LYS A 142 -4.60 3.36 -11.88
N LEU A 143 -4.33 4.48 -11.24
CA LEU A 143 -5.29 5.22 -10.43
C LEU A 143 -6.13 6.22 -11.25
N GLY A 144 -5.87 6.37 -12.55
CA GLY A 144 -6.54 7.34 -13.42
C GLY A 144 -6.29 8.78 -12.97
N ILE A 145 -5.13 9.07 -12.37
CA ILE A 145 -4.77 10.43 -11.96
C ILE A 145 -4.34 11.20 -13.20
N PRO A 146 -5.00 12.31 -13.52
CA PRO A 146 -4.68 13.07 -14.73
C PRO A 146 -3.26 13.62 -14.67
N GLU A 147 -2.59 13.68 -15.82
CA GLU A 147 -1.24 14.22 -15.94
C GLU A 147 -1.18 15.69 -15.53
N ILE A 148 -2.22 16.45 -15.90
CA ILE A 148 -2.42 17.84 -15.49
C ILE A 148 -3.46 17.87 -14.37
N PRO A 149 -3.08 18.25 -13.15
CA PRO A 149 -4.03 18.37 -12.04
C PRO A 149 -5.13 19.40 -12.35
N LYS A 150 -6.36 19.11 -11.93
CA LYS A 150 -7.45 20.06 -12.02
C LYS A 150 -7.15 21.27 -11.14
N ASN A 151 -7.18 22.47 -11.72
CA ASN A 151 -7.02 23.69 -10.95
C ASN A 151 -8.25 23.88 -10.04
N ALA A 152 -8.03 23.89 -8.73
CA ALA A 152 -9.08 24.10 -7.72
C ALA A 152 -9.35 25.58 -7.41
N GLY A 153 -8.61 26.49 -8.03
CA GLY A 153 -8.73 27.93 -7.82
C GLY A 153 -7.56 28.54 -7.06
N THR A 154 -7.70 29.81 -6.71
CA THR A 154 -6.71 30.59 -5.96
C THR A 154 -7.19 30.75 -4.51
N PHE A 155 -6.30 30.53 -3.56
CA PHE A 155 -6.55 30.65 -2.13
C PHE A 155 -5.45 31.50 -1.49
N ASP A 156 -5.79 32.25 -0.43
CA ASP A 156 -4.84 33.03 0.34
C ASP A 156 -4.01 32.14 1.27
N LEU A 157 -4.61 31.04 1.73
CA LEU A 157 -3.96 30.04 2.59
C LEU A 157 -4.37 28.63 2.16
N VAL A 158 -3.37 27.75 2.02
CA VAL A 158 -3.60 26.32 1.84
C VAL A 158 -3.04 25.57 3.05
N VAL A 159 -3.92 24.86 3.77
CA VAL A 159 -3.57 24.01 4.91
C VAL A 159 -3.54 22.55 4.44
N ILE A 160 -2.40 21.88 4.61
CA ILE A 160 -2.24 20.47 4.26
C ILE A 160 -2.30 19.62 5.55
N GLY A 161 -3.26 18.72 5.60
CA GLY A 161 -3.52 17.81 6.72
C GLY A 161 -4.80 18.16 7.49
N GLY A 162 -5.77 17.22 7.49
CA GLY A 162 -7.08 17.33 8.16
C GLY A 162 -7.08 16.87 9.62
N GLY A 163 -5.92 16.84 10.30
CA GLY A 163 -5.84 16.59 11.73
C GLY A 163 -6.33 17.80 12.56
N ILE A 164 -6.40 17.66 13.89
CA ILE A 164 -6.90 18.71 14.80
C ILE A 164 -6.19 20.05 14.55
N ALA A 165 -4.88 20.06 14.41
CA ALA A 165 -4.10 21.27 14.17
C ALA A 165 -4.46 21.93 12.83
N GLY A 166 -4.54 21.15 11.73
CA GLY A 166 -4.89 21.68 10.41
C GLY A 166 -6.31 22.20 10.35
N ILE A 167 -7.27 21.49 10.91
CA ILE A 167 -8.67 21.95 11.01
C ILE A 167 -8.75 23.27 11.81
N SER A 168 -8.07 23.31 12.97
CA SER A 168 -8.06 24.52 13.82
C SER A 168 -7.43 25.72 13.09
N ALA A 169 -6.31 25.52 12.38
CA ALA A 169 -5.68 26.57 11.59
C ALA A 169 -6.57 27.06 10.46
N ALA A 170 -7.18 26.15 9.69
CA ALA A 170 -8.06 26.48 8.58
C ALA A 170 -9.31 27.26 9.06
N VAL A 171 -9.96 26.78 10.12
CA VAL A 171 -11.15 27.44 10.70
C VAL A 171 -10.81 28.81 11.27
N SER A 172 -9.67 28.94 11.98
CA SER A 172 -9.25 30.23 12.55
C SER A 172 -8.97 31.26 11.45
N ALA A 173 -8.27 30.88 10.40
CA ALA A 173 -8.01 31.77 9.28
C ALA A 173 -9.30 32.16 8.53
N ALA A 174 -10.20 31.20 8.28
CA ALA A 174 -11.47 31.47 7.62
C ALA A 174 -12.36 32.43 8.44
N ARG A 175 -12.38 32.32 9.78
CA ARG A 175 -13.09 33.26 10.66
C ARG A 175 -12.56 34.70 10.58
N LEU A 176 -11.30 34.85 10.20
CA LEU A 176 -10.68 36.15 9.97
C LEU A 176 -10.90 36.68 8.52
N GLY A 177 -11.73 36.02 7.73
CA GLY A 177 -12.03 36.40 6.35
C GLY A 177 -11.04 35.93 5.31
N VAL A 178 -10.06 35.12 5.68
CA VAL A 178 -9.05 34.56 4.75
C VAL A 178 -9.68 33.47 3.90
N LYS A 179 -9.47 33.49 2.60
CA LYS A 179 -9.92 32.44 1.67
C LYS A 179 -9.02 31.22 1.81
N VAL A 180 -9.50 30.18 2.50
CA VAL A 180 -8.72 29.00 2.89
C VAL A 180 -9.11 27.76 2.08
N ALA A 181 -8.12 26.96 1.68
CA ALA A 181 -8.31 25.56 1.27
C ALA A 181 -7.72 24.64 2.35
N LEU A 182 -8.48 23.60 2.73
CA LEU A 182 -7.98 22.48 3.54
C LEU A 182 -7.88 21.25 2.66
N VAL A 183 -6.69 20.67 2.57
CA VAL A 183 -6.39 19.44 1.83
C VAL A 183 -6.20 18.32 2.84
N HIS A 184 -7.00 17.26 2.69
CA HIS A 184 -6.99 16.10 3.60
C HIS A 184 -6.88 14.80 2.81
#